data_4bbfb6073ad7942b3aea3b1658c44420
#
_entry.id   4bbfb6073ad7942b3aea3b1658c44420
#
_cell.length_a   1.000
_cell.length_b   1.000
_cell.length_c   1.000
_cell.angle_alpha   90.00
_cell.angle_beta   90.00
_cell.angle_gamma   90.00
#
_symmetry.space_group_name_H-M   'P 1'
#
loop_
_entity.id
_entity.type
_entity.pdbx_description
1 polymer ?
#
loop_
_entity_poly.entity_id
_entity_poly.type
_entity_poly.pdbx_seq_one_letter_code
_entity_poly.pdbx_strand_id
1 'polypeptide(L)'
;MKKVWFYDLEVLENIFTATFINKDGDEKKIFVISDIKDERAEFFKFLKEVIGLIGYNVLWYDSQILEYIFKYPNCTNQELRAYSNTIISDNKIRPDVPEWKLKIPHLDLFRALSLSTKSKRTSLKWCEFMIDFENIEDMPESSNEEEVLAYNLNDVLATNTFSLSKSFS
;
A
#
# COMPACT_ATOMS: atom_id res chain seq x y z
N MET A 1 0.81 11.77 18.18
CA MET A 1 -0.58 12.15 17.84
C MET A 1 -1.08 11.17 16.80
N LYS A 2 -2.24 10.54 17.01
CA LYS A 2 -2.78 9.53 16.07
C LYS A 2 -3.16 10.20 14.76
N LYS A 3 -2.69 9.63 13.61
CA LYS A 3 -2.86 10.21 12.27
C LYS A 3 -3.40 9.20 11.26
N VAL A 4 -3.97 9.72 10.18
CA VAL A 4 -4.29 8.98 8.96
C VAL A 4 -3.11 9.11 8.00
N TRP A 5 -2.78 8.03 7.29
CA TRP A 5 -1.67 7.96 6.37
C TRP A 5 -2.08 7.42 5.02
N PHE A 6 -1.52 7.97 3.95
CA PHE A 6 -1.46 7.31 2.66
C PHE A 6 -0.37 6.25 2.70
N TYR A 7 -0.60 5.11 2.07
CA TYR A 7 0.36 4.02 2.12
C TYR A 7 0.30 3.12 0.90
N ASP A 8 1.38 2.41 0.70
CA ASP A 8 1.54 1.33 -0.25
C ASP A 8 2.56 0.31 0.27
N LEU A 9 2.42 -0.97 -0.14
CA LEU A 9 3.26 -2.07 0.28
C LEU A 9 3.82 -2.82 -0.91
N GLU A 10 5.10 -3.20 -0.85
CA GLU A 10 5.71 -4.09 -1.81
C GLU A 10 6.23 -5.37 -1.15
N VAL A 11 5.91 -6.51 -1.75
CA VAL A 11 6.34 -7.83 -1.29
C VAL A 11 7.07 -8.53 -2.42
N LEU A 12 8.40 -8.48 -2.40
CA LEU A 12 9.26 -9.20 -3.33
C LEU A 12 9.91 -10.41 -2.65
N GLU A 13 10.78 -11.12 -3.38
CA GLU A 13 11.34 -12.39 -2.92
C GLU A 13 12.12 -12.25 -1.59
N ASN A 14 12.95 -11.21 -1.49
CA ASN A 14 13.87 -11.02 -0.35
C ASN A 14 13.61 -9.72 0.43
N ILE A 15 12.55 -8.99 0.09
CA ILE A 15 12.28 -7.69 0.68
C ILE A 15 10.78 -7.43 0.79
N PHE A 16 10.38 -6.92 1.94
CA PHE A 16 9.12 -6.26 2.17
C PHE A 16 9.38 -4.78 2.44
N THR A 17 8.64 -3.90 1.79
CA THR A 17 8.67 -2.46 2.05
C THR A 17 7.28 -1.94 2.37
N ALA A 18 7.22 -0.97 3.26
CA ALA A 18 5.99 -0.27 3.62
C ALA A 18 6.27 1.22 3.68
N THR A 19 5.66 1.97 2.77
CA THR A 19 5.82 3.42 2.67
C THR A 19 4.54 4.12 3.12
N PHE A 20 4.70 5.15 3.93
CA PHE A 20 3.61 5.97 4.47
C PHE A 20 3.92 7.44 4.30
N ILE A 21 2.92 8.22 3.86
CA ILE A 21 2.99 9.67 3.77
C ILE A 21 1.76 10.24 4.45
N ASN A 22 1.94 11.28 5.28
CA ASN A 22 0.79 11.97 5.87
C ASN A 22 0.03 12.79 4.82
N LYS A 23 -1.15 13.29 5.20
CA LYS A 23 -2.03 14.03 4.28
C LYS A 23 -1.36 15.25 3.64
N ASP A 24 -0.51 15.94 4.39
CA ASP A 24 0.13 17.20 3.96
C ASP A 24 1.39 16.93 3.11
N GLY A 25 1.86 15.67 3.04
CA GLY A 25 3.02 15.26 2.25
C GLY A 25 4.37 15.60 2.88
N ASP A 26 4.38 16.21 4.07
CA ASP A 26 5.59 16.69 4.76
C ASP A 26 6.21 15.67 5.72
N GLU A 27 5.48 14.63 6.10
CA GLU A 27 5.97 13.54 6.94
C GLU A 27 5.91 12.22 6.21
N LYS A 28 7.06 11.56 6.12
CA LYS A 28 7.22 10.26 5.45
C LYS A 28 7.80 9.24 6.41
N LYS A 29 7.30 8.00 6.34
CA LYS A 29 7.83 6.82 7.05
C LYS A 29 8.01 5.70 6.04
N ILE A 30 9.18 5.09 6.05
CA ILE A 30 9.50 3.92 5.23
C ILE A 30 10.04 2.85 6.16
N PHE A 31 9.55 1.63 6.02
CA PHE A 31 10.01 0.47 6.76
C PHE A 31 10.43 -0.62 5.79
N VAL A 32 11.55 -1.25 6.09
CA VAL A 32 12.13 -2.34 5.29
C VAL A 32 12.29 -3.57 6.18
N ILE A 33 11.88 -4.72 5.65
CA ILE A 33 12.16 -6.02 6.24
C ILE A 33 12.81 -6.86 5.13
N SER A 34 14.11 -7.11 5.29
CA SER A 34 14.93 -7.88 4.35
C SER A 34 15.93 -8.74 5.11
N ASP A 35 16.75 -9.50 4.39
CA ASP A 35 17.84 -10.29 5.00
C ASP A 35 18.93 -9.41 5.64
N ILE A 36 19.00 -8.13 5.24
CA ILE A 36 20.02 -7.17 5.69
C ILE A 36 19.45 -6.23 6.76
N LYS A 37 18.16 -5.92 6.70
CA LYS A 37 17.52 -4.92 7.54
C LYS A 37 16.18 -5.44 8.05
N ASP A 38 15.94 -5.38 9.35
CA ASP A 38 14.67 -5.74 9.95
C ASP A 38 14.15 -4.59 10.83
N GLU A 39 13.27 -3.76 10.28
CA GLU A 39 12.60 -2.65 10.97
C GLU A 39 11.20 -3.02 11.49
N ARG A 40 10.97 -4.30 11.70
CA ARG A 40 9.66 -4.83 12.12
C ARG A 40 9.16 -4.25 13.45
N ALA A 41 10.05 -4.08 14.41
CA ALA A 41 9.69 -3.53 15.71
C ALA A 41 9.21 -2.08 15.61
N GLU A 42 9.92 -1.26 14.82
CA GLU A 42 9.59 0.13 14.54
C GLU A 42 8.30 0.23 13.73
N PHE A 43 8.12 -0.64 12.75
CA PHE A 43 6.90 -0.75 11.94
C PHE A 43 5.67 -1.03 12.82
N PHE A 44 5.73 -2.05 13.68
CA PHE A 44 4.63 -2.33 14.59
C PHE A 44 4.38 -1.21 15.60
N LYS A 45 5.42 -0.56 16.08
CA LYS A 45 5.29 0.61 16.97
C LYS A 45 4.57 1.73 16.26
N PHE A 46 4.93 2.04 15.01
CA PHE A 46 4.28 3.03 14.18
C PHE A 46 2.80 2.70 13.94
N LEU A 47 2.47 1.46 13.54
CA LEU A 47 1.10 1.04 13.24
C LEU A 47 0.14 1.18 14.44
N LYS A 48 0.64 1.14 15.68
CA LYS A 48 -0.18 1.40 16.89
C LYS A 48 -0.68 2.85 16.99
N GLU A 49 -0.03 3.78 16.30
CA GLU A 49 -0.39 5.19 16.29
C GLU A 49 -1.25 5.57 15.08
N VAL A 50 -1.40 4.67 14.10
CA VAL A 50 -2.22 4.85 12.91
C VAL A 50 -3.68 4.64 13.24
N ILE A 51 -4.54 5.59 12.85
CA ILE A 51 -6.01 5.49 13.03
C ILE A 51 -6.75 5.17 11.75
N GLY A 52 -6.10 5.29 10.61
CA GLY A 52 -6.66 4.97 9.31
C GLY A 52 -5.60 4.99 8.22
N LEU A 53 -5.81 4.20 7.21
CA LEU A 53 -4.93 4.07 6.05
C LEU A 53 -5.72 4.39 4.78
N ILE A 54 -5.08 5.09 3.85
CA ILE A 54 -5.63 5.44 2.56
C ILE A 54 -4.68 4.89 1.49
N GLY A 55 -5.22 4.23 0.49
CA GLY A 55 -4.42 3.75 -0.62
C GLY A 55 -5.27 3.48 -1.86
N TYR A 56 -4.64 3.00 -2.91
CA TYR A 56 -5.28 2.70 -4.17
C TYR A 56 -5.39 1.19 -4.38
N ASN A 57 -6.61 0.65 -4.49
CA ASN A 57 -6.89 -0.79 -4.61
C ASN A 57 -6.39 -1.65 -3.42
N VAL A 58 -6.25 -1.03 -2.24
CA VAL A 58 -5.60 -1.63 -1.07
C VAL A 58 -6.41 -2.71 -0.35
N LEU A 59 -7.73 -2.74 -0.53
CA LEU A 59 -8.58 -3.71 0.18
C LEU A 59 -8.37 -5.16 -0.28
N TRP A 60 -7.86 -5.35 -1.50
CA TRP A 60 -7.66 -6.67 -2.08
C TRP A 60 -6.26 -7.23 -1.87
N TYR A 61 -5.28 -6.38 -1.62
CA TYR A 61 -3.90 -6.78 -1.50
C TYR A 61 -3.25 -6.26 -0.21
N ASP A 62 -2.95 -4.97 -0.12
CA ASP A 62 -2.16 -4.37 0.96
C ASP A 62 -2.77 -4.62 2.36
N SER A 63 -4.08 -4.45 2.49
CA SER A 63 -4.76 -4.72 3.76
C SER A 63 -4.64 -6.20 4.16
N GLN A 64 -4.63 -7.12 3.20
CA GLN A 64 -4.50 -8.55 3.45
C GLN A 64 -3.07 -8.90 3.90
N ILE A 65 -2.06 -8.27 3.28
CA ILE A 65 -0.66 -8.37 3.68
C ILE A 65 -0.48 -7.87 5.12
N LEU A 66 -1.05 -6.70 5.45
CA LEU A 66 -1.00 -6.17 6.83
C LEU A 66 -1.68 -7.11 7.84
N GLU A 67 -2.85 -7.65 7.54
CA GLU A 67 -3.54 -8.60 8.42
C GLU A 67 -2.75 -9.90 8.59
N TYR A 68 -2.07 -10.37 7.54
CA TYR A 68 -1.16 -11.51 7.64
C TYR A 68 0.00 -11.24 8.59
N ILE A 69 0.66 -10.09 8.45
CA ILE A 69 1.76 -9.66 9.33
C ILE A 69 1.26 -9.49 10.78
N PHE A 70 0.08 -8.94 10.98
CA PHE A 70 -0.52 -8.83 12.32
C PHE A 70 -0.82 -10.20 12.96
N LYS A 71 -1.18 -11.18 12.15
CA LYS A 71 -1.47 -12.54 12.61
C LYS A 71 -0.19 -13.34 12.89
N TYR A 72 0.83 -13.11 12.06
CA TYR A 72 2.12 -13.79 12.10
C TYR A 72 3.28 -12.78 12.19
N PRO A 73 3.47 -12.14 13.37
CA PRO A 73 4.40 -11.01 13.50
C PRO A 73 5.87 -11.37 13.24
N ASN A 74 6.21 -12.65 13.29
CA ASN A 74 7.56 -13.15 13.03
C ASN A 74 7.67 -13.91 11.68
N CYS A 75 6.70 -13.73 10.77
CA CYS A 75 6.78 -14.38 9.46
C CYS A 75 8.04 -13.94 8.71
N THR A 76 8.63 -14.87 7.98
CA THR A 76 9.75 -14.61 7.08
C THR A 76 9.28 -13.90 5.81
N ASN A 77 10.21 -13.28 5.06
CA ASN A 77 9.88 -12.71 3.75
C ASN A 77 9.38 -13.78 2.77
N GLN A 78 9.92 -14.99 2.85
CA GLN A 78 9.48 -16.12 2.02
C GLN A 78 8.02 -16.52 2.32
N GLU A 79 7.63 -16.60 3.59
CA GLU A 79 6.25 -16.88 3.99
C GLU A 79 5.31 -15.76 3.55
N LEU A 80 5.74 -14.50 3.70
CA LEU A 80 4.97 -13.34 3.26
C LEU A 80 4.82 -13.33 1.73
N ARG A 81 5.88 -13.64 1.00
CA ARG A 81 5.87 -13.76 -0.46
C ARG A 81 4.97 -14.91 -0.93
N ALA A 82 5.02 -16.07 -0.27
CA ALA A 82 4.14 -17.19 -0.57
C ALA A 82 2.67 -16.77 -0.40
N TYR A 83 2.34 -16.07 0.68
CA TYR A 83 0.99 -15.55 0.90
C TYR A 83 0.60 -14.50 -0.15
N SER A 84 1.48 -13.55 -0.47
CA SER A 84 1.29 -12.59 -1.56
C SER A 84 0.94 -13.30 -2.88
N ASN A 85 1.70 -14.32 -3.24
CA ASN A 85 1.45 -15.12 -4.45
C ASN A 85 0.07 -15.79 -4.44
N THR A 86 -0.41 -16.25 -3.28
CA THR A 86 -1.78 -16.80 -3.18
C THR A 86 -2.84 -15.75 -3.42
N ILE A 87 -2.67 -14.52 -2.94
CA ILE A 87 -3.60 -13.41 -3.19
C ILE A 87 -3.63 -13.09 -4.69
N ILE A 88 -2.47 -13.00 -5.35
CA ILE A 88 -2.35 -12.61 -6.77
C ILE A 88 -2.89 -13.72 -7.69
N SER A 89 -2.60 -14.99 -7.39
CA SER A 89 -2.99 -16.14 -8.23
C SER A 89 -4.44 -16.56 -8.04
N ASP A 90 -5.02 -16.28 -6.89
CA ASP A 90 -6.38 -16.67 -6.56
C ASP A 90 -7.36 -15.63 -7.16
N ASN A 91 -8.14 -16.04 -8.16
CA ASN A 91 -9.27 -15.25 -8.69
C ASN A 91 -10.42 -15.16 -7.64
N LYS A 92 -10.07 -14.81 -6.40
CA LYS A 92 -11.04 -14.71 -5.30
C LYS A 92 -12.06 -13.61 -5.58
N ILE A 93 -13.31 -13.94 -5.34
CA ILE A 93 -14.41 -12.98 -5.40
C ILE A 93 -14.40 -12.04 -4.18
N ARG A 94 -13.69 -12.42 -3.11
CA ARG A 94 -13.66 -11.67 -1.84
C ARG A 94 -12.28 -11.75 -1.21
N PRO A 95 -11.84 -10.68 -0.50
CA PRO A 95 -10.61 -10.70 0.29
C PRO A 95 -10.73 -11.70 1.46
N ASP A 96 -9.59 -12.25 1.92
CA ASP A 96 -9.55 -13.21 3.03
C ASP A 96 -10.07 -12.61 4.33
N VAL A 97 -9.68 -11.36 4.62
CA VAL A 97 -10.19 -10.60 5.75
C VAL A 97 -11.12 -9.51 5.21
N PRO A 98 -12.41 -9.56 5.52
CA PRO A 98 -13.34 -8.54 5.06
C PRO A 98 -13.07 -7.19 5.75
N GLU A 99 -13.39 -6.08 5.03
CA GLU A 99 -13.12 -4.70 5.43
C GLU A 99 -13.49 -4.38 6.88
N TRP A 100 -14.66 -4.85 7.35
CA TRP A 100 -15.14 -4.58 8.71
C TRP A 100 -14.41 -5.35 9.81
N LYS A 101 -13.48 -6.25 9.47
CA LYS A 101 -12.63 -7.02 10.39
C LYS A 101 -11.17 -6.56 10.38
N LEU A 102 -10.82 -5.62 9.53
CA LEU A 102 -9.47 -5.08 9.46
C LEU A 102 -9.10 -4.36 10.77
N LYS A 103 -7.90 -4.60 11.27
CA LYS A 103 -7.41 -3.99 12.53
C LYS A 103 -7.24 -2.49 12.45
N ILE A 104 -6.90 -1.99 11.27
CA ILE A 104 -6.82 -0.56 10.98
C ILE A 104 -7.89 -0.27 9.92
N PRO A 105 -8.74 0.76 10.08
CA PRO A 105 -9.67 1.17 9.03
C PRO A 105 -8.96 1.61 7.76
N HIS A 106 -9.48 1.21 6.59
CA HIS A 106 -8.93 1.55 5.29
C HIS A 106 -9.93 2.36 4.46
N LEU A 107 -9.42 3.33 3.71
CA LEU A 107 -10.12 3.99 2.62
C LEU A 107 -9.44 3.62 1.31
N ASP A 108 -10.17 2.93 0.45
CA ASP A 108 -9.69 2.53 -0.88
C ASP A 108 -10.18 3.52 -1.94
N LEU A 109 -9.25 4.28 -2.51
CA LEU A 109 -9.57 5.31 -3.50
C LEU A 109 -10.07 4.70 -4.81
N PHE A 110 -9.58 3.53 -5.21
CA PHE A 110 -10.11 2.82 -6.38
C PHE A 110 -11.61 2.54 -6.22
N ARG A 111 -12.02 2.06 -5.05
CA ARG A 111 -13.43 1.78 -4.76
C ARG A 111 -14.25 3.07 -4.65
N ALA A 112 -13.74 4.11 -4.01
CA ALA A 112 -14.40 5.40 -3.92
C ALA A 112 -14.69 6.01 -5.30
N LEU A 113 -13.73 5.89 -6.24
CA LEU A 113 -13.90 6.33 -7.62
C LEU A 113 -14.89 5.47 -8.41
N SER A 114 -14.85 4.16 -8.23
CA SER A 114 -15.74 3.24 -8.95
C SER A 114 -17.21 3.42 -8.58
N LEU A 115 -17.50 3.96 -7.40
CA LEU A 115 -18.86 4.31 -6.98
C LEU A 115 -19.41 5.55 -7.70
N SER A 116 -18.52 6.48 -8.10
CA SER A 116 -18.92 7.73 -8.77
C SER A 116 -18.99 7.61 -10.29
N THR A 117 -18.37 6.60 -10.88
CA THR A 117 -18.32 6.39 -12.33
C THR A 117 -18.76 4.97 -12.67
N LYS A 118 -19.78 4.82 -13.51
CA LYS A 118 -20.20 3.51 -14.09
C LYS A 118 -19.17 2.94 -15.08
N SER A 119 -17.97 3.47 -15.13
CA SER A 119 -16.96 3.14 -16.14
C SER A 119 -15.86 2.21 -15.59
N LYS A 120 -15.17 1.59 -16.53
CA LYS A 120 -14.13 0.57 -16.41
C LYS A 120 -13.18 0.75 -15.24
N ARG A 121 -12.68 -0.38 -14.69
CA ARG A 121 -11.57 -0.43 -13.75
C ARG A 121 -10.41 0.44 -14.27
N THR A 122 -10.10 1.50 -13.55
CA THR A 122 -8.97 2.39 -13.84
C THR A 122 -7.75 1.93 -13.05
N SER A 123 -6.57 1.92 -13.67
CA SER A 123 -5.30 1.68 -12.94
C SER A 123 -4.84 2.96 -12.27
N LEU A 124 -3.95 2.84 -11.28
CA LEU A 124 -3.29 3.99 -10.67
C LEU A 124 -2.55 4.82 -11.74
N LYS A 125 -1.81 4.18 -12.65
CA LYS A 125 -1.13 4.83 -13.79
C LYS A 125 -2.08 5.67 -14.66
N TRP A 126 -3.30 5.22 -14.88
CA TRP A 126 -4.28 6.03 -15.62
C TRP A 126 -4.69 7.28 -14.81
N CYS A 127 -4.80 7.14 -13.49
CA CYS A 127 -5.07 8.28 -12.61
C CYS A 127 -3.90 9.27 -12.60
N GLU A 128 -2.65 8.79 -12.55
CA GLU A 128 -1.42 9.58 -12.66
C GLU A 128 -1.38 10.38 -13.96
N PHE A 129 -1.67 9.72 -15.08
CA PHE A 129 -1.78 10.39 -16.39
C PHE A 129 -2.85 11.50 -16.39
N MET A 130 -4.00 11.26 -15.75
CA MET A 130 -5.10 12.24 -15.70
C MET A 130 -4.83 13.47 -14.83
N ILE A 131 -3.86 13.42 -13.93
CA ILE A 131 -3.45 14.55 -13.07
C ILE A 131 -2.10 15.16 -13.49
N ASP A 132 -1.57 14.75 -14.66
CA ASP A 132 -0.22 15.15 -15.14
C ASP A 132 0.87 14.90 -14.07
N PHE A 133 0.83 13.72 -13.44
CA PHE A 133 1.86 13.34 -12.48
C PHE A 133 3.20 13.16 -13.17
N GLU A 134 4.24 13.82 -12.66
CA GLU A 134 5.52 13.97 -13.37
C GLU A 134 6.30 12.65 -13.54
N ASN A 135 6.13 11.69 -12.62
CA ASN A 135 6.92 10.45 -12.58
C ASN A 135 6.01 9.22 -12.65
N ILE A 136 5.56 8.86 -13.85
CA ILE A 136 4.84 7.60 -14.08
C ILE A 136 5.87 6.50 -14.31
N GLU A 137 6.01 5.57 -13.36
CA GLU A 137 7.02 4.52 -13.40
C GLU A 137 6.39 3.12 -13.52
N ASP A 138 7.14 2.18 -14.08
CA ASP A 138 6.81 0.76 -14.06
C ASP A 138 7.51 0.09 -12.87
N MET A 139 6.88 -0.96 -12.32
CA MET A 139 7.48 -1.74 -11.27
C MET A 139 8.87 -2.25 -11.71
N PRO A 140 9.93 -2.07 -10.91
CA PRO A 140 11.27 -2.50 -11.27
C PRO A 140 11.31 -4.01 -11.48
N GLU A 141 12.02 -4.45 -12.53
CA GLU A 141 12.25 -5.88 -12.79
C GLU A 141 13.23 -6.49 -11.80
N SER A 142 14.04 -5.67 -11.16
CA SER A 142 15.07 -6.09 -10.20
C SER A 142 14.57 -6.03 -8.75
N SER A 143 15.16 -6.88 -7.89
CA SER A 143 14.95 -6.84 -6.44
C SER A 143 15.91 -5.84 -5.76
N ASN A 144 16.39 -4.82 -6.48
CA ASN A 144 17.24 -3.78 -5.90
C ASN A 144 16.44 -2.95 -4.90
N GLU A 145 16.89 -2.94 -3.64
CA GLU A 145 16.21 -2.26 -2.54
C GLU A 145 15.96 -0.79 -2.84
N GLU A 146 16.92 -0.07 -3.41
CA GLU A 146 16.78 1.36 -3.73
C GLU A 146 15.71 1.62 -4.78
N GLU A 147 15.65 0.80 -5.84
CA GLU A 147 14.66 0.92 -6.90
C GLU A 147 13.24 0.60 -6.38
N VAL A 148 13.11 -0.45 -5.57
CA VAL A 148 11.83 -0.84 -4.96
C VAL A 148 11.32 0.25 -4.03
N LEU A 149 12.21 0.84 -3.21
CA LEU A 149 11.85 1.94 -2.31
C LEU A 149 11.43 3.20 -3.07
N ALA A 150 12.14 3.52 -4.17
CA ALA A 150 11.80 4.67 -5.01
C ALA A 150 10.44 4.47 -5.66
N TYR A 151 10.18 3.30 -6.24
CA TYR A 151 8.92 2.94 -6.85
C TYR A 151 7.76 3.01 -5.84
N ASN A 152 7.90 2.33 -4.70
CA ASN A 152 6.87 2.32 -3.64
C ASN A 152 6.57 3.73 -3.12
N LEU A 153 7.60 4.58 -2.96
CA LEU A 153 7.42 5.97 -2.58
C LEU A 153 6.65 6.77 -3.64
N ASN A 154 6.96 6.54 -4.91
CA ASN A 154 6.31 7.22 -6.02
C ASN A 154 4.81 6.90 -6.08
N ASP A 155 4.42 5.64 -5.91
CA ASP A 155 3.02 5.20 -5.88
C ASP A 155 2.23 5.83 -4.72
N VAL A 156 2.84 5.98 -3.55
CA VAL A 156 2.21 6.66 -2.41
C VAL A 156 2.05 8.16 -2.66
N LEU A 157 3.06 8.81 -3.27
CA LEU A 157 2.99 10.24 -3.65
C LEU A 157 1.90 10.48 -4.70
N ALA A 158 1.83 9.62 -5.73
CA ALA A 158 0.79 9.68 -6.76
C ALA A 158 -0.61 9.54 -6.14
N THR A 159 -0.78 8.57 -5.24
CA THR A 159 -2.03 8.33 -4.52
C THR A 159 -2.46 9.55 -3.68
N ASN A 160 -1.51 10.17 -2.96
CA ASN A 160 -1.76 11.38 -2.17
C ASN A 160 -2.16 12.54 -3.09
N THR A 161 -1.38 12.83 -4.13
CA THR A 161 -1.62 13.91 -5.10
C THR A 161 -2.98 13.73 -5.78
N PHE A 162 -3.31 12.50 -6.19
CA PHE A 162 -4.59 12.19 -6.79
C PHE A 162 -5.76 12.44 -5.84
N SER A 163 -5.62 12.07 -4.56
CA SER A 163 -6.63 12.36 -3.53
C SER A 163 -6.86 13.84 -3.35
N LEU A 164 -5.80 14.66 -3.40
CA LEU A 164 -5.90 16.13 -3.24
C LEU A 164 -6.49 16.79 -4.49
N SER A 165 -6.15 16.35 -5.70
CA SER A 165 -6.68 16.89 -6.97
C SER A 165 -8.18 16.66 -7.13
N LYS A 166 -8.70 15.60 -6.52
CA LYS A 166 -10.12 15.26 -6.47
C LYS A 166 -10.84 15.81 -5.24
N SER A 167 -10.22 16.75 -4.49
CA SER A 167 -10.92 17.44 -3.40
C SER A 167 -12.11 18.18 -4.00
N PHE A 168 -13.20 17.52 -3.91
CA PHE A 168 -14.56 17.72 -4.37
C PHE A 168 -14.95 19.18 -4.46
N SER A 169 -15.05 19.70 -5.67
CA SER A 169 -15.92 20.85 -6.00
C SER A 169 -17.36 20.36 -6.06
#